data_8b009e2d663c09dc9b0be6f19ae8759b
#
_entry.id   8b009e2d663c09dc9b0be6f19ae8759b
#
_cell.length_a   1.000
_cell.length_b   1.000
_cell.length_c   1.000
_cell.angle_alpha   90.00
_cell.angle_beta   90.00
_cell.angle_gamma   90.00
#
_symmetry.space_group_name_H-M   'P 1'
#
loop_
_entity.id
_entity.type
_entity.pdbx_description
1 polymer ?
#
loop_
_entity_poly.entity_id
_entity_poly.type
_entity_poly.pdbx_seq_one_letter_code
_entity_poly.pdbx_strand_id
1 'polypeptide(L)'
;MEGVMFGHVARLGLLTMKKFLTYLQDAMPVRLKGLHFVRPVPFVDAILALMRPFMKPELNAMFMVHSQGTDALFEKLGKACLPKDIQGDGPILKDIASKTVSKVNANADYYILEEKQRVTESLRPGKAKNEGDLFGVEGSFKKLEID
;
A
#
# COMPACT_ATOMS: atom_id res chain seq x y z
N MET A 1 8.62 11.79 2.29
CA MET A 1 9.42 10.77 1.52
C MET A 1 10.93 11.05 1.61
N GLU A 2 11.36 11.61 2.72
CA GLU A 2 12.77 11.93 2.99
C GLU A 2 13.61 10.64 3.07
N GLY A 3 14.82 10.64 2.49
CA GLY A 3 15.71 9.46 2.45
C GLY A 3 15.47 8.45 1.32
N VAL A 4 14.43 8.61 0.51
CA VAL A 4 14.22 7.76 -0.67
C VAL A 4 15.12 8.20 -1.81
N MET A 5 15.94 7.27 -2.32
CA MET A 5 16.82 7.48 -3.48
C MET A 5 16.27 6.74 -4.71
N PHE A 6 16.65 7.21 -5.90
CA PHE A 6 16.23 6.59 -7.16
C PHE A 6 16.60 5.10 -7.25
N GLY A 7 17.74 4.69 -6.68
CA GLY A 7 18.13 3.28 -6.59
C GLY A 7 17.14 2.37 -5.84
N HIS A 8 16.31 2.94 -4.96
CA HIS A 8 15.23 2.18 -4.31
C HIS A 8 14.10 1.84 -5.29
N VAL A 9 13.84 2.71 -6.27
CA VAL A 9 12.80 2.48 -7.30
C VAL A 9 13.17 1.28 -8.17
N ALA A 10 14.44 1.13 -8.53
CA ALA A 10 14.94 0.00 -9.32
C ALA A 10 14.77 -1.36 -8.61
N ARG A 11 14.63 -1.35 -7.28
CA ARG A 11 14.40 -2.55 -6.47
C ARG A 11 12.92 -2.85 -6.22
N LEU A 12 12.00 -1.99 -6.66
CA LEU A 12 10.56 -2.24 -6.59
C LEU A 12 10.19 -3.33 -7.59
N GLY A 13 9.93 -4.53 -7.10
CA GLY A 13 9.44 -5.62 -7.94
C GLY A 13 8.05 -5.31 -8.49
N LEU A 14 7.85 -5.40 -9.80
CA LEU A 14 6.56 -5.16 -10.45
C LEU A 14 5.44 -6.02 -9.87
N LEU A 15 5.74 -7.27 -9.55
CA LEU A 15 4.78 -8.18 -8.93
C LEU A 15 4.34 -7.69 -7.54
N THR A 16 5.29 -7.26 -6.72
CA THR A 16 4.99 -6.69 -5.39
C THR A 16 4.13 -5.44 -5.50
N MET A 17 4.42 -4.60 -6.48
CA MET A 17 3.63 -3.40 -6.78
C MET A 17 2.19 -3.77 -7.19
N LYS A 18 2.04 -4.75 -8.09
CA LYS A 18 0.73 -5.25 -8.50
C LYS A 18 -0.06 -5.81 -7.31
N LYS A 19 0.56 -6.64 -6.46
CA LYS A 19 -0.05 -7.18 -5.24
C LYS A 19 -0.52 -6.07 -4.30
N PHE A 20 0.32 -5.08 -4.05
CA PHE A 20 0.00 -3.93 -3.19
C PHE A 20 -1.19 -3.13 -3.74
N LEU A 21 -1.20 -2.82 -5.03
CA LEU A 21 -2.28 -2.06 -5.65
C LEU A 21 -3.59 -2.86 -5.72
N THR A 22 -3.51 -4.17 -5.97
CA THR A 22 -4.68 -5.06 -5.87
C THR A 22 -5.26 -5.06 -4.47
N TYR A 23 -4.40 -5.13 -3.43
CA TYR A 23 -4.86 -5.05 -2.05
C TYR A 23 -5.58 -3.73 -1.75
N LEU A 24 -5.00 -2.59 -2.15
CA LEU A 24 -5.61 -1.28 -1.95
C LEU A 24 -6.98 -1.13 -2.63
N GLN A 25 -7.14 -1.71 -3.81
CA GLN A 25 -8.32 -1.53 -4.65
C GLN A 25 -9.45 -2.50 -4.33
N ASP A 26 -9.09 -3.75 -3.99
CA ASP A 26 -10.05 -4.85 -4.01
C ASP A 26 -10.18 -5.59 -2.67
N ALA A 27 -9.20 -5.49 -1.78
CA ALA A 27 -9.15 -6.30 -0.56
C ALA A 27 -9.12 -5.47 0.74
N MET A 28 -8.68 -4.23 0.70
CA MET A 28 -8.58 -3.40 1.89
C MET A 28 -9.98 -3.06 2.45
N PRO A 29 -10.31 -3.39 3.70
CA PRO A 29 -11.64 -3.20 4.27
C PRO A 29 -11.89 -1.75 4.71
N VAL A 30 -11.60 -0.79 3.82
CA VAL A 30 -11.77 0.65 4.06
C VAL A 30 -12.35 1.34 2.84
N ARG A 31 -13.04 2.45 3.06
CA ARG A 31 -13.48 3.33 1.99
C ARG A 31 -12.39 4.36 1.72
N LEU A 32 -11.50 4.04 0.79
CA LEU A 32 -10.44 4.96 0.36
C LEU A 32 -11.05 6.21 -0.27
N LYS A 33 -10.55 7.39 0.14
CA LYS A 33 -11.04 8.70 -0.33
C LYS A 33 -9.98 9.53 -1.04
N GLY A 34 -8.71 9.26 -0.78
CA GLY A 34 -7.61 9.95 -1.41
C GLY A 34 -6.27 9.40 -0.94
N LEU A 35 -5.26 9.54 -1.77
CA LEU A 35 -3.87 9.22 -1.49
C LEU A 35 -3.03 10.47 -1.73
N HIS A 36 -2.51 11.04 -0.67
CA HIS A 36 -1.80 12.31 -0.70
C HIS A 36 -0.30 12.10 -0.50
N PHE A 37 0.50 12.44 -1.50
CA PHE A 37 1.95 12.44 -1.43
C PHE A 37 2.44 13.83 -1.00
N VAL A 38 2.90 13.93 0.24
CA VAL A 38 3.40 15.18 0.82
C VAL A 38 4.92 15.16 0.77
N ARG A 39 5.54 16.29 0.39
CA ARG A 39 6.99 16.43 0.18
C ARG A 39 7.52 15.30 -0.73
N PRO A 40 7.03 15.25 -1.97
CA PRO A 40 7.43 14.19 -2.91
C PRO A 40 8.93 14.30 -3.22
N VAL A 41 9.52 13.16 -3.56
CA VAL A 41 10.86 13.13 -4.14
C VAL A 41 10.81 13.62 -5.59
N PRO A 42 11.93 14.16 -6.15
CA PRO A 42 11.93 14.70 -7.52
C PRO A 42 11.51 13.71 -8.61
N PHE A 43 11.62 12.40 -8.33
CA PHE A 43 11.27 11.32 -9.26
C PHE A 43 9.93 10.64 -8.93
N VAL A 44 9.04 11.31 -8.20
CA VAL A 44 7.71 10.74 -7.85
C VAL A 44 6.89 10.37 -9.09
N ASP A 45 7.00 11.16 -10.14
CA ASP A 45 6.28 10.89 -11.40
C ASP A 45 6.73 9.59 -12.06
N ALA A 46 8.01 9.24 -11.96
CA ALA A 46 8.54 7.96 -12.45
C ALA A 46 7.96 6.78 -11.63
N ILE A 47 7.83 6.93 -10.32
CA ILE A 47 7.19 5.94 -9.45
C ILE A 47 5.72 5.78 -9.85
N LEU A 48 4.99 6.88 -10.01
CA LEU A 48 3.58 6.85 -10.40
C LEU A 48 3.39 6.25 -11.80
N ALA A 49 4.26 6.57 -12.75
CA ALA A 49 4.22 5.98 -14.08
C ALA A 49 4.37 4.45 -14.05
N LEU A 50 5.22 3.93 -13.14
CA LEU A 50 5.40 2.49 -12.94
C LEU A 50 4.17 1.83 -12.31
N MET A 51 3.42 2.56 -11.49
CA MET A 51 2.22 2.06 -10.79
C MET A 51 0.95 2.11 -11.65
N ARG A 52 0.82 3.13 -12.50
CA ARG A 52 -0.39 3.40 -13.30
C ARG A 52 -0.96 2.20 -14.07
N PRO A 53 -0.15 1.32 -14.71
CA PRO A 53 -0.68 0.16 -15.42
C PRO A 53 -1.47 -0.82 -14.53
N PHE A 54 -1.28 -0.78 -13.22
CA PHE A 54 -1.93 -1.66 -12.26
C PHE A 54 -3.07 -0.96 -11.49
N MET A 55 -3.34 0.30 -11.80
CA MET A 55 -4.39 1.08 -11.14
C MET A 55 -5.66 1.09 -11.95
N LYS A 56 -6.79 0.94 -11.27
CA LYS A 56 -8.09 1.27 -11.82
C LYS A 56 -8.22 2.80 -11.99
N PRO A 57 -9.04 3.28 -12.92
CA PRO A 57 -9.25 4.73 -13.12
C PRO A 57 -9.62 5.46 -11.83
N GLU A 58 -10.46 4.84 -10.99
CA GLU A 58 -10.93 5.40 -9.72
C GLU A 58 -9.79 5.60 -8.74
N LEU A 59 -8.88 4.62 -8.61
CA LEU A 59 -7.71 4.76 -7.75
C LEU A 59 -6.76 5.82 -8.29
N ASN A 60 -6.51 5.83 -9.60
CA ASN A 60 -5.61 6.81 -10.21
C ASN A 60 -6.12 8.26 -9.99
N ALA A 61 -7.43 8.49 -10.01
CA ALA A 61 -8.02 9.79 -9.72
C ALA A 61 -7.88 10.24 -8.26
N MET A 62 -7.61 9.32 -7.34
CA MET A 62 -7.42 9.61 -5.91
C MET A 62 -5.99 10.02 -5.55
N PHE A 63 -5.03 9.86 -6.47
CA PHE A 63 -3.64 10.24 -6.23
C PHE A 63 -3.43 11.73 -6.36
N MET A 64 -2.91 12.36 -5.31
CA MET A 64 -2.64 13.80 -5.25
C MET A 64 -1.20 14.02 -4.76
N VAL A 65 -0.44 14.76 -5.56
CA VAL A 65 0.95 15.10 -5.24
C VAL A 65 1.03 16.55 -4.81
N HIS A 66 1.49 16.79 -3.59
CA HIS A 66 1.63 18.13 -2.99
C HIS A 66 3.09 18.56 -3.07
N SER A 67 3.52 19.07 -4.23
CA SER A 67 4.88 19.56 -4.48
C SER A 67 5.09 21.01 -4.05
N GLN A 68 4.02 21.81 -4.02
CA GLN A 68 4.08 23.26 -3.76
C GLN A 68 3.69 23.65 -2.33
N GLY A 69 3.58 22.68 -1.42
CA GLY A 69 3.20 22.95 -0.03
C GLY A 69 2.03 22.10 0.45
N THR A 70 1.53 22.41 1.63
CA THR A 70 0.49 21.64 2.33
C THR A 70 -0.88 22.32 2.39
N ASP A 71 -1.03 23.53 1.82
CA ASP A 71 -2.24 24.32 1.96
C ASP A 71 -3.48 23.62 1.38
N ALA A 72 -3.38 23.08 0.16
CA ALA A 72 -4.45 22.29 -0.45
C ALA A 72 -4.80 21.01 0.33
N LEU A 73 -3.85 20.48 1.10
CA LEU A 73 -4.10 19.35 2.00
C LEU A 73 -4.88 19.81 3.24
N PHE A 74 -4.56 21.00 3.77
CA PHE A 74 -5.28 21.58 4.91
C PHE A 74 -6.73 21.91 4.59
N GLU A 75 -6.99 22.42 3.39
CA GLU A 75 -8.36 22.68 2.92
C GLU A 75 -9.22 21.41 2.85
N LYS A 76 -8.61 20.29 2.43
CA LYS A 76 -9.32 19.00 2.30
C LYS A 76 -9.51 18.24 3.61
N LEU A 77 -8.49 18.19 4.46
CA LEU A 77 -8.46 17.30 5.62
C LEU A 77 -8.62 18.06 6.94
N GLY A 78 -8.44 19.37 6.93
CA GLY A 78 -8.34 20.16 8.14
C GLY A 78 -6.98 20.02 8.83
N LYS A 79 -6.45 21.12 9.31
CA LYS A 79 -5.13 21.19 9.93
C LYS A 79 -5.01 20.37 11.19
N ALA A 80 -6.10 20.27 11.97
CA ALA A 80 -6.16 19.49 13.20
C ALA A 80 -5.97 17.98 13.01
N CYS A 81 -6.28 17.46 11.82
CA CYS A 81 -6.13 16.03 11.49
C CYS A 81 -4.71 15.64 11.07
N LEU A 82 -3.83 16.60 10.87
CA LEU A 82 -2.50 16.38 10.30
C LEU A 82 -1.40 16.52 11.35
N PRO A 83 -0.34 15.71 11.27
CA PRO A 83 0.79 15.78 12.19
C PRO A 83 1.53 17.12 12.13
N LYS A 84 2.15 17.52 13.25
CA LYS A 84 3.03 18.69 13.32
C LYS A 84 4.20 18.63 12.35
N ASP A 85 4.69 17.42 12.04
CA ASP A 85 5.81 17.20 11.08
C ASP A 85 5.50 17.71 9.67
N ILE A 86 4.23 17.82 9.32
CA ILE A 86 3.76 18.39 8.05
C ILE A 86 2.95 19.67 8.27
N GLN A 87 3.26 20.44 9.31
CA GLN A 87 2.65 21.72 9.66
C GLN A 87 1.18 21.63 10.12
N GLY A 88 0.71 20.45 10.52
CA GLY A 88 -0.58 20.24 11.17
C GLY A 88 -0.56 20.59 12.66
N ASP A 89 -1.72 20.46 13.31
CA ASP A 89 -1.89 20.70 14.76
C ASP A 89 -1.96 19.41 15.57
N GLY A 90 -1.97 18.24 14.89
CA GLY A 90 -2.00 16.92 15.49
C GLY A 90 -0.67 16.51 16.16
N PRO A 91 -0.61 15.31 16.78
CA PRO A 91 0.61 14.77 17.36
C PRO A 91 1.73 14.62 16.33
N ILE A 92 2.99 14.57 16.77
CA ILE A 92 4.12 14.27 15.88
C ILE A 92 4.09 12.80 15.45
N LEU A 93 4.62 12.52 14.25
CA LEU A 93 4.62 11.18 13.66
C LEU A 93 5.30 10.14 14.55
N LYS A 94 6.37 10.52 15.27
CA LYS A 94 7.08 9.64 16.19
C LYS A 94 6.16 9.11 17.30
N ASP A 95 5.33 9.99 17.89
CA ASP A 95 4.41 9.60 18.97
C ASP A 95 3.29 8.69 18.45
N ILE A 96 2.77 9.00 17.25
CA ILE A 96 1.78 8.15 16.57
C ILE A 96 2.35 6.77 16.28
N ALA A 97 3.57 6.70 15.74
CA ALA A 97 4.26 5.45 15.45
C ALA A 97 4.50 4.63 16.71
N SER A 98 4.99 5.25 17.81
CA SER A 98 5.22 4.58 19.08
C SER A 98 3.95 3.96 19.65
N LYS A 99 2.84 4.72 19.63
CA LYS A 99 1.52 4.23 20.08
C LYS A 99 1.03 3.07 19.20
N THR A 100 1.24 3.16 17.89
CA THR A 100 0.84 2.11 16.95
C THR A 100 1.63 0.83 17.20
N VAL A 101 2.95 0.92 17.35
CA VAL A 101 3.81 -0.23 17.66
C VAL A 101 3.41 -0.87 19.00
N SER A 102 3.19 -0.06 20.04
CA SER A 102 2.72 -0.56 21.34
C SER A 102 1.38 -1.29 21.22
N LYS A 103 0.46 -0.76 20.44
CA LYS A 103 -0.85 -1.39 20.20
C LYS A 103 -0.72 -2.71 19.44
N VAL A 104 0.12 -2.77 18.41
CA VAL A 104 0.39 -4.00 17.67
C VAL A 104 0.99 -5.06 18.59
N ASN A 105 2.02 -4.71 19.36
CA ASN A 105 2.67 -5.64 20.28
C ASN A 105 1.71 -6.14 21.37
N ALA A 106 0.83 -5.28 21.90
CA ALA A 106 -0.18 -5.67 22.89
C ALA A 106 -1.24 -6.64 22.34
N ASN A 107 -1.37 -6.76 21.01
CA ASN A 107 -2.29 -7.68 20.34
C ASN A 107 -1.55 -8.81 19.58
N ALA A 108 -0.33 -9.14 19.98
CA ALA A 108 0.49 -10.16 19.30
C ALA A 108 -0.22 -11.51 19.21
N ASP A 109 -0.88 -11.96 20.29
CA ASP A 109 -1.61 -13.23 20.32
C ASP A 109 -2.76 -13.27 19.32
N TYR A 110 -3.43 -12.13 19.10
CA TYR A 110 -4.47 -12.01 18.08
C TYR A 110 -3.90 -12.25 16.68
N TYR A 111 -2.76 -11.66 16.34
CA TYR A 111 -2.14 -11.83 15.03
C TYR A 111 -1.63 -13.26 14.80
N ILE A 112 -1.10 -13.91 15.85
CA ILE A 112 -0.71 -15.33 15.79
C ILE A 112 -1.92 -16.22 15.53
N LEU A 113 -3.06 -15.90 16.14
CA LEU A 113 -4.31 -16.63 15.93
C LEU A 113 -4.87 -16.38 14.53
N GLU A 114 -4.85 -15.13 14.08
CA GLU A 114 -5.34 -14.72 12.77
C GLU A 114 -4.56 -15.38 11.62
N GLU A 115 -3.24 -15.57 11.78
CA GLU A 115 -2.40 -16.26 10.80
C GLU A 115 -2.91 -17.67 10.48
N LYS A 116 -3.58 -18.33 11.42
CA LYS A 116 -4.17 -19.67 11.24
C LYS A 116 -5.50 -19.65 10.48
N GLN A 117 -6.13 -18.48 10.35
CA GLN A 117 -7.38 -18.32 9.63
C GLN A 117 -7.10 -18.33 8.12
N ARG A 118 -7.59 -19.36 7.44
CA ARG A 118 -7.40 -19.55 6.00
C ARG A 118 -8.75 -19.74 5.32
N VAL A 119 -8.83 -19.29 4.08
CA VAL A 119 -9.98 -19.56 3.22
C VAL A 119 -9.94 -21.03 2.78
N THR A 120 -11.08 -21.70 2.84
CA THR A 120 -11.25 -23.04 2.25
C THR A 120 -11.78 -22.85 0.83
N GLU A 121 -10.88 -22.79 -0.15
CA GLU A 121 -11.22 -22.48 -1.54
C GLU A 121 -12.21 -23.48 -2.16
N SER A 122 -12.19 -24.76 -1.71
CA SER A 122 -13.18 -25.77 -2.16
C SER A 122 -14.63 -25.46 -1.78
N LEU A 123 -14.84 -24.60 -0.78
CA LEU A 123 -16.17 -24.16 -0.36
C LEU A 123 -16.60 -22.83 -1.01
N ARG A 124 -15.75 -22.19 -1.80
CA ARG A 124 -16.07 -20.93 -2.49
C ARG A 124 -17.11 -21.18 -3.58
N PRO A 125 -18.22 -20.44 -3.62
CA PRO A 125 -19.14 -20.48 -4.75
C PRO A 125 -18.46 -19.87 -5.99
N GLY A 126 -18.44 -20.62 -7.09
CA GLY A 126 -17.82 -20.21 -8.35
C GLY A 126 -16.36 -20.68 -8.51
N LYS A 127 -15.64 -20.05 -9.43
CA LYS A 127 -14.23 -20.38 -9.71
C LYS A 127 -13.33 -19.95 -8.56
N ALA A 128 -12.45 -20.84 -8.12
CA ALA A 128 -11.39 -20.49 -7.17
C ALA A 128 -10.51 -19.35 -7.70
N LYS A 129 -10.18 -18.40 -6.84
CA LYS A 129 -9.24 -17.32 -7.14
C LYS A 129 -7.90 -17.64 -6.49
N ASN A 130 -7.00 -18.23 -7.26
CA ASN A 130 -5.66 -18.51 -6.77
C ASN A 130 -4.68 -17.37 -7.13
N GLU A 131 -3.49 -17.43 -6.56
CA GLU A 131 -2.45 -16.40 -6.78
C GLU A 131 -2.00 -16.36 -8.25
N GLY A 132 -1.93 -17.51 -8.93
CA GLY A 132 -1.60 -17.61 -10.35
C GLY A 132 -2.60 -16.86 -11.23
N ASP A 133 -3.90 -17.04 -10.99
CA ASP A 133 -4.97 -16.35 -11.74
C ASP A 133 -4.92 -14.82 -11.52
N LEU A 134 -4.63 -14.39 -10.28
CA LEU A 134 -4.63 -12.96 -9.93
C LEU A 134 -3.36 -12.24 -10.40
N PHE A 135 -2.21 -12.89 -10.33
CA PHE A 135 -0.92 -12.24 -10.54
C PHE A 135 -0.12 -12.79 -11.72
N GLY A 136 -0.65 -13.80 -12.42
CA GLY A 136 0.01 -14.39 -13.59
C GLY A 136 1.30 -15.14 -13.26
N VAL A 137 1.47 -15.55 -12.02
CA VAL A 137 2.56 -16.42 -11.59
C VAL A 137 2.08 -17.86 -11.70
N GLU A 138 1.84 -18.33 -12.92
CA GLU A 138 1.94 -19.75 -13.16
C GLU A 138 3.42 -20.10 -13.08
N GLY A 139 3.83 -20.61 -11.94
CA GLY A 139 5.14 -21.24 -11.81
C GLY A 139 5.17 -22.42 -12.75
N SER A 140 5.77 -22.24 -13.90
CA SER A 140 6.24 -23.34 -14.70
C SER A 140 7.36 -24.01 -13.92
N PHE A 141 6.99 -24.84 -12.94
CA PHE A 141 7.88 -25.85 -12.42
C PHE A 141 8.05 -26.89 -13.55
N LYS A 142 8.97 -26.63 -14.47
CA LYS A 142 9.55 -27.71 -15.22
C LYS A 142 10.08 -28.69 -14.19
N LYS A 143 9.48 -29.88 -14.11
CA LYS A 143 10.12 -31.04 -13.48
C LYS A 143 11.50 -31.15 -14.12
N LEU A 144 12.53 -30.84 -13.36
CA LEU A 144 13.88 -31.26 -13.71
C LEU A 144 13.88 -32.77 -13.46
N GLU A 145 13.72 -33.55 -14.54
CA GLU A 145 14.11 -34.95 -14.54
C GLU A 145 15.64 -34.91 -14.46
N ILE A 146 16.16 -35.22 -13.28
CA ILE A 146 17.59 -35.49 -13.08
C ILE A 146 17.74 -36.96 -13.35
N ASP A 147 18.31 -37.29 -14.52
CA ASP A 147 18.86 -38.62 -14.83
C ASP A 147 20.08 -38.90 -13.97
#